data_24811514271466383b4a0ab036f075df
#
_entry.id   24811514271466383b4a0ab036f075df
#
_cell.length_a   1.000
_cell.length_b   1.000
_cell.length_c   1.000
_cell.angle_alpha   90.00
_cell.angle_beta   90.00
_cell.angle_gamma   90.00
#
_symmetry.space_group_name_H-M   'P 1'
#
loop_
_entity.id
_entity.type
_entity.pdbx_description
1 polymer ?
#
loop_
_entity_poly.entity_id
_entity_poly.type
_entity_poly.pdbx_seq_one_letter_code
_entity_poly.pdbx_strand_id
1 'polypeptide(L)'
;MSEPLIVGIRHHSPTCARLVKSLIESQRPRYVLIEGPADFNDRVDELFLAHQLPVAIYSYCQYQDSVAPGRGAWTPFAEFSPEWQALQAARRIQAQTYFIDLPYWAQSEEDDDKSTTEDDNQALLLRAVSMDNSDTLWDHLFEDESQQTALPSALAHYFAQLRGDASGDALNRQREAFMARWIAWAMQQNNGNVLVVCGGWHAPALTELWHKSSQENQKPELPSLPDAVTGCYLTPYSEKRLDVLAGYLSGMPAPVWQNWCWQLGLQQAGEQLLKTVLTRLRQRHLPASTADMAAAHLHAMALAQLRGHALPLRSDWLDALAGSLIKEALNAPLPWSYRGVIHPDTDPILLTLINEFHAHLHSWQALCHILRDLHSGVNLPGVSLSAAVALLVRRSQTMHATALDRGAALGALMRLEHPNASAEAALTMLAQLSPTQSGEALHGLLALARHQLTCQPAFIAGFSRLLNQLNDADFINALPDMRAAMAWLPPRERGALAHQVLEHYQLAHLPASTLQMPLHCPPQTIAHHQQLEQQALAALQHWGVFHV
;
A
#
# COMPACT_ATOMS: atom_id res chain seq x y z
N MET A 1 -35.14 17.43 -10.63
CA MET A 1 -33.79 17.59 -11.19
C MET A 1 -33.19 16.19 -11.21
N SER A 2 -32.50 15.79 -12.27
CA SER A 2 -31.77 14.51 -12.28
C SER A 2 -30.61 14.60 -11.25
N GLU A 3 -30.35 13.52 -10.52
CA GLU A 3 -29.20 13.44 -9.61
C GLU A 3 -27.92 13.20 -10.41
N PRO A 4 -26.75 13.63 -9.90
CA PRO A 4 -25.46 13.27 -10.50
C PRO A 4 -25.21 11.79 -10.31
N LEU A 5 -24.62 11.14 -11.32
CA LEU A 5 -24.14 9.77 -11.18
C LEU A 5 -22.76 9.80 -10.54
N ILE A 6 -22.66 9.50 -9.25
CA ILE A 6 -21.39 9.44 -8.51
C ILE A 6 -20.89 8.01 -8.51
N VAL A 7 -19.72 7.80 -9.08
CA VAL A 7 -19.07 6.49 -9.23
C VAL A 7 -17.84 6.46 -8.33
N GLY A 8 -17.98 5.78 -7.20
CA GLY A 8 -16.84 5.49 -6.32
C GLY A 8 -15.96 4.40 -6.94
N ILE A 9 -14.67 4.67 -7.04
CA ILE A 9 -13.70 3.75 -7.66
C ILE A 9 -12.56 3.43 -6.69
N ARG A 10 -11.85 2.33 -6.97
CA ARG A 10 -10.49 2.17 -6.48
C ARG A 10 -9.53 2.65 -7.57
N HIS A 11 -8.62 3.53 -7.18
CA HIS A 11 -7.60 4.04 -8.10
C HIS A 11 -6.80 2.88 -8.72
N HIS A 12 -6.54 2.95 -10.01
CA HIS A 12 -5.79 1.96 -10.80
C HIS A 12 -6.39 0.54 -10.84
N SER A 13 -7.70 0.40 -10.55
CA SER A 13 -8.42 -0.86 -10.77
C SER A 13 -8.85 -0.98 -12.24
N PRO A 14 -8.41 -2.03 -12.98
CA PRO A 14 -8.85 -2.28 -14.35
C PRO A 14 -10.36 -2.44 -14.47
N THR A 15 -11.00 -3.07 -13.49
CA THR A 15 -12.45 -3.27 -13.50
C THR A 15 -13.20 -1.96 -13.30
N CYS A 16 -12.76 -1.10 -12.38
CA CYS A 16 -13.30 0.25 -12.25
C CYS A 16 -13.08 1.08 -13.53
N ALA A 17 -11.93 0.94 -14.18
CA ALA A 17 -11.64 1.63 -15.43
C ALA A 17 -12.59 1.23 -16.57
N ARG A 18 -12.88 -0.08 -16.71
CA ARG A 18 -13.88 -0.60 -17.67
C ARG A 18 -15.28 -0.07 -17.36
N LEU A 19 -15.66 -0.09 -16.09
CA LEU A 19 -16.96 0.43 -15.63
C LEU A 19 -17.12 1.91 -15.97
N VAL A 20 -16.17 2.74 -15.55
CA VAL A 20 -16.22 4.20 -15.79
C VAL A 20 -16.31 4.51 -17.29
N LYS A 21 -15.45 3.85 -18.09
CA LYS A 21 -15.50 3.99 -19.56
C LYS A 21 -16.88 3.63 -20.12
N SER A 22 -17.43 2.47 -19.73
CA SER A 22 -18.75 2.00 -20.18
C SER A 22 -19.89 2.95 -19.79
N LEU A 23 -19.86 3.45 -18.54
CA LEU A 23 -20.86 4.41 -18.06
C LEU A 23 -20.81 5.72 -18.82
N ILE A 24 -19.64 6.28 -19.08
CA ILE A 24 -19.49 7.52 -19.85
C ILE A 24 -19.97 7.33 -21.30
N GLU A 25 -19.57 6.23 -21.95
CA GLU A 25 -19.96 5.95 -23.34
C GLU A 25 -21.46 5.69 -23.48
N SER A 26 -22.11 5.01 -22.50
CA SER A 26 -23.54 4.70 -22.54
C SER A 26 -24.43 5.86 -22.09
N GLN A 27 -24.08 6.55 -21.00
CA GLN A 27 -24.87 7.64 -20.43
C GLN A 27 -24.65 8.98 -21.16
N ARG A 28 -23.53 9.12 -21.85
CA ARG A 28 -23.12 10.34 -22.58
C ARG A 28 -23.33 11.61 -21.74
N PRO A 29 -22.73 11.68 -20.54
CA PRO A 29 -22.90 12.86 -19.67
C PRO A 29 -22.34 14.09 -20.35
N ARG A 30 -22.91 15.26 -20.05
CA ARG A 30 -22.36 16.53 -20.51
C ARG A 30 -21.12 16.95 -19.71
N TYR A 31 -21.13 16.66 -18.42
CA TYR A 31 -20.00 16.93 -17.52
C TYR A 31 -19.47 15.62 -16.96
N VAL A 32 -18.16 15.47 -17.03
CA VAL A 32 -17.41 14.39 -16.36
C VAL A 32 -16.47 15.06 -15.36
N LEU A 33 -16.78 14.88 -14.08
CA LEU A 33 -16.00 15.43 -12.96
C LEU A 33 -15.13 14.32 -12.39
N ILE A 34 -13.83 14.56 -12.28
CA ILE A 34 -12.85 13.54 -11.93
C ILE A 34 -12.07 14.00 -10.70
N GLU A 35 -11.92 13.15 -9.70
CA GLU A 35 -11.01 13.40 -8.60
C GLU A 35 -9.59 13.54 -9.13
N GLY A 36 -9.01 14.69 -8.91
CA GLY A 36 -7.69 15.08 -9.38
C GLY A 36 -7.48 16.57 -9.13
N PRO A 37 -6.25 17.05 -9.22
CA PRO A 37 -5.87 18.39 -8.79
C PRO A 37 -6.54 19.47 -9.68
N ALA A 38 -7.46 20.23 -9.09
CA ALA A 38 -8.25 21.24 -9.81
C ALA A 38 -7.40 22.38 -10.40
N ASP A 39 -6.21 22.62 -9.90
CA ASP A 39 -5.23 23.58 -10.43
C ASP A 39 -4.63 23.15 -11.78
N PHE A 40 -4.82 21.90 -12.20
CA PHE A 40 -4.42 21.43 -13.53
C PHE A 40 -5.49 21.65 -14.62
N ASN A 41 -6.69 22.13 -14.28
CA ASN A 41 -7.80 22.26 -15.22
C ASN A 41 -7.49 23.08 -16.48
N ASP A 42 -6.72 24.16 -16.34
CA ASP A 42 -6.35 25.02 -17.48
C ASP A 42 -5.32 24.34 -18.43
N ARG A 43 -4.76 23.21 -18.00
CA ARG A 43 -3.74 22.42 -18.72
C ARG A 43 -4.19 20.99 -19.07
N VAL A 44 -5.46 20.69 -18.86
CA VAL A 44 -6.00 19.33 -19.10
C VAL A 44 -5.73 18.82 -20.51
N ASP A 45 -5.66 19.73 -21.50
CA ASP A 45 -5.35 19.36 -22.88
C ASP A 45 -3.96 18.74 -23.05
N GLU A 46 -3.02 19.03 -22.15
CA GLU A 46 -1.69 18.41 -22.17
C GLU A 46 -1.76 16.89 -21.96
N LEU A 47 -2.74 16.38 -21.20
CA LEU A 47 -2.94 14.95 -20.99
C LEU A 47 -3.32 14.19 -22.28
N PHE A 48 -3.76 14.90 -23.31
CA PHE A 48 -4.15 14.31 -24.59
C PHE A 48 -3.05 14.35 -25.65
N LEU A 49 -1.87 14.82 -25.32
CA LEU A 49 -0.70 14.69 -26.17
C LEU A 49 -0.26 13.21 -26.24
N ALA A 50 0.61 12.89 -27.17
CA ALA A 50 1.11 11.53 -27.36
C ALA A 50 2.08 11.15 -26.23
N HIS A 51 1.55 10.75 -25.09
CA HIS A 51 2.33 10.28 -23.96
C HIS A 51 2.54 8.79 -23.98
N GLN A 52 3.67 8.37 -23.42
CA GLN A 52 3.90 6.98 -23.04
C GLN A 52 3.54 6.86 -21.55
N LEU A 53 2.47 6.11 -21.25
CA LEU A 53 2.00 5.90 -19.89
C LEU A 53 2.92 4.92 -19.12
N PRO A 54 3.02 5.05 -17.78
CA PRO A 54 2.32 6.02 -16.95
C PRO A 54 2.93 7.42 -16.96
N VAL A 55 2.08 8.43 -16.73
CA VAL A 55 2.45 9.82 -16.49
C VAL A 55 1.85 10.28 -15.17
N ALA A 56 2.34 11.37 -14.60
CA ALA A 56 1.75 11.93 -13.39
C ALA A 56 1.70 13.46 -13.46
N ILE A 57 0.66 14.04 -12.88
CA ILE A 57 0.65 15.45 -12.52
C ILE A 57 1.45 15.58 -11.23
N TYR A 58 2.48 16.42 -11.25
CA TYR A 58 3.22 16.80 -10.05
C TYR A 58 2.78 18.18 -9.61
N SER A 59 2.14 18.25 -8.46
CA SER A 59 1.74 19.52 -7.82
C SER A 59 2.74 19.87 -6.73
N TYR A 60 3.16 21.13 -6.65
CA TYR A 60 4.16 21.56 -5.68
C TYR A 60 3.79 22.89 -5.01
N CYS A 61 4.33 23.05 -3.81
CA CYS A 61 4.25 24.27 -3.03
C CYS A 61 5.62 24.56 -2.41
N GLN A 62 6.10 25.81 -2.55
CA GLN A 62 7.34 26.29 -1.94
C GLN A 62 7.11 27.67 -1.32
N TYR A 63 7.28 27.78 -0.02
CA TYR A 63 7.20 29.05 0.68
C TYR A 63 8.43 29.90 0.43
N GLN A 64 8.24 31.20 0.13
CA GLN A 64 9.32 32.09 -0.33
C GLN A 64 10.39 32.33 0.74
N ASP A 65 10.02 32.34 2.01
CA ASP A 65 10.91 32.65 3.15
C ASP A 65 11.30 31.41 3.98
N SER A 66 11.02 30.21 3.49
CA SER A 66 11.27 28.97 4.24
C SER A 66 12.54 28.28 3.76
N VAL A 67 13.41 27.93 4.72
CA VAL A 67 14.55 27.02 4.52
C VAL A 67 14.07 25.56 4.36
N ALA A 68 12.80 25.27 4.69
CA ALA A 68 12.22 23.97 4.54
C ALA A 68 12.11 23.57 3.05
N PRO A 69 12.37 22.28 2.72
CA PRO A 69 12.22 21.81 1.35
C PRO A 69 10.76 21.97 0.89
N GLY A 70 10.59 22.35 -0.37
CA GLY A 70 9.27 22.44 -0.99
C GLY A 70 8.51 21.13 -0.89
N ARG A 71 7.18 21.21 -0.81
CA ARG A 71 6.27 20.07 -0.71
C ARG A 71 5.69 19.75 -2.07
N GLY A 72 5.44 18.47 -2.35
CA GLY A 72 4.83 18.08 -3.59
C GLY A 72 4.11 16.74 -3.50
N ALA A 73 3.10 16.59 -4.35
CA ALA A 73 2.33 15.38 -4.49
C ALA A 73 2.26 14.93 -5.96
N TRP A 74 2.03 13.65 -6.15
CA TRP A 74 1.94 13.01 -7.44
C TRP A 74 0.53 12.46 -7.65
N THR A 75 -0.09 12.80 -8.78
CA THR A 75 -1.34 12.20 -9.23
C THR A 75 -1.06 11.41 -10.50
N PRO A 76 -0.75 10.10 -10.40
CA PRO A 76 -0.35 9.29 -11.54
C PRO A 76 -1.53 8.77 -12.33
N PHE A 77 -1.32 8.56 -13.63
CA PHE A 77 -2.25 7.95 -14.58
C PHE A 77 -1.55 6.81 -15.31
N ALA A 78 -2.13 5.63 -15.24
CA ALA A 78 -1.80 4.49 -16.09
C ALA A 78 -2.94 4.24 -17.07
N GLU A 79 -2.72 3.38 -18.09
CA GLU A 79 -3.74 3.08 -19.06
C GLU A 79 -4.99 2.43 -18.42
N PHE A 80 -4.79 1.67 -17.36
CA PHE A 80 -5.85 1.02 -16.57
C PHE A 80 -6.36 1.87 -15.41
N SER A 81 -6.00 3.16 -15.31
CA SER A 81 -6.56 4.06 -14.29
C SER A 81 -7.97 4.49 -14.67
N PRO A 82 -8.96 4.37 -13.76
CA PRO A 82 -10.34 4.80 -14.02
C PRO A 82 -10.43 6.27 -14.43
N GLU A 83 -9.63 7.14 -13.83
CA GLU A 83 -9.55 8.56 -14.11
C GLU A 83 -9.01 8.83 -15.53
N TRP A 84 -7.99 8.06 -15.94
CA TRP A 84 -7.47 8.14 -17.30
C TRP A 84 -8.53 7.71 -18.33
N GLN A 85 -9.22 6.61 -18.06
CA GLN A 85 -10.28 6.12 -18.92
C GLN A 85 -11.48 7.08 -18.94
N ALA A 86 -11.77 7.75 -17.82
CA ALA A 86 -12.76 8.82 -17.75
C ALA A 86 -12.41 9.99 -18.69
N LEU A 87 -11.16 10.48 -18.64
CA LEU A 87 -10.66 11.54 -19.51
C LEU A 87 -10.80 11.14 -20.99
N GLN A 88 -10.33 9.95 -21.35
CA GLN A 88 -10.36 9.46 -22.74
C GLN A 88 -11.78 9.24 -23.26
N ALA A 89 -12.67 8.67 -22.43
CA ALA A 89 -14.06 8.45 -22.81
C ALA A 89 -14.84 9.78 -22.91
N ALA A 90 -14.64 10.71 -21.98
CA ALA A 90 -15.22 12.04 -22.00
C ALA A 90 -14.85 12.81 -23.27
N ARG A 91 -13.58 12.78 -23.65
CA ARG A 91 -13.11 13.43 -24.91
C ARG A 91 -13.79 12.85 -26.15
N ARG A 92 -13.95 11.51 -26.22
CA ARG A 92 -14.63 10.86 -27.36
C ARG A 92 -16.07 11.29 -27.53
N ILE A 93 -16.78 11.53 -26.44
CA ILE A 93 -18.18 11.99 -26.48
C ILE A 93 -18.30 13.51 -26.44
N GLN A 94 -17.20 14.24 -26.42
CA GLN A 94 -17.13 15.71 -26.34
C GLN A 94 -17.77 16.28 -25.05
N ALA A 95 -17.67 15.55 -23.93
CA ALA A 95 -18.10 16.02 -22.62
C ALA A 95 -17.11 17.07 -22.08
N GLN A 96 -17.64 17.99 -21.28
CA GLN A 96 -16.79 18.91 -20.52
C GLN A 96 -16.20 18.19 -19.31
N THR A 97 -14.88 18.24 -19.16
CA THR A 97 -14.15 17.50 -18.15
C THR A 97 -13.45 18.45 -17.20
N TYR A 98 -13.57 18.20 -15.89
CA TYR A 98 -12.88 18.96 -14.85
C TYR A 98 -12.31 18.04 -13.80
N PHE A 99 -11.09 18.33 -13.35
CA PHE A 99 -10.59 17.86 -12.07
C PHE A 99 -11.22 18.67 -10.95
N ILE A 100 -11.66 17.99 -9.90
CA ILE A 100 -12.50 18.60 -8.86
C ILE A 100 -11.93 18.49 -7.46
N ASP A 101 -10.77 17.86 -7.28
CA ASP A 101 -10.17 17.73 -5.96
C ASP A 101 -9.38 18.99 -5.59
N LEU A 102 -9.29 19.22 -4.28
CA LEU A 102 -8.56 20.35 -3.71
C LEU A 102 -7.07 20.24 -4.07
N PRO A 103 -6.46 21.31 -4.64
CA PRO A 103 -5.04 21.29 -4.93
C PRO A 103 -4.21 20.92 -3.71
N TYR A 104 -3.15 20.12 -3.91
CA TYR A 104 -2.30 19.63 -2.83
C TYR A 104 -1.78 20.74 -1.91
N TRP A 105 -1.39 21.87 -2.49
CA TRP A 105 -0.87 23.01 -1.75
C TRP A 105 -1.91 23.72 -0.88
N ALA A 106 -3.20 23.50 -1.14
CA ALA A 106 -4.30 24.05 -0.35
C ALA A 106 -4.79 23.08 0.75
N GLN A 107 -4.22 21.89 0.84
CA GLN A 107 -4.56 20.90 1.85
C GLN A 107 -3.91 21.25 3.19
N SER A 108 -4.68 21.23 4.28
CA SER A 108 -4.18 21.47 5.63
C SER A 108 -3.24 20.36 6.09
N GLU A 109 -2.23 20.71 6.89
CA GLU A 109 -1.29 19.74 7.50
C GLU A 109 -1.77 19.21 8.85
N GLU A 110 -2.92 19.65 9.32
CA GLU A 110 -3.41 19.20 10.61
C GLU A 110 -3.62 17.68 10.59
N ASP A 111 -2.74 16.98 11.27
CA ASP A 111 -2.87 15.58 11.64
C ASP A 111 -4.01 15.49 12.68
N ASP A 112 -5.24 15.50 12.20
CA ASP A 112 -6.35 15.06 13.04
C ASP A 112 -6.17 13.57 13.33
N ASP A 113 -6.42 13.21 14.57
CA ASP A 113 -6.33 11.86 15.13
C ASP A 113 -6.98 10.86 14.14
N LYS A 114 -6.14 10.02 13.55
CA LYS A 114 -6.48 9.15 12.41
C LYS A 114 -7.69 8.29 12.77
N SER A 115 -8.71 8.30 11.92
CA SER A 115 -9.92 7.55 12.16
C SER A 115 -9.61 6.05 12.26
N THR A 116 -9.58 5.55 13.47
CA THR A 116 -9.56 4.11 13.80
C THR A 116 -10.73 3.37 13.14
N THR A 117 -11.79 4.09 12.81
CA THR A 117 -13.04 3.56 12.25
C THR A 117 -12.88 2.94 10.86
N GLU A 118 -12.04 3.52 9.97
CA GLU A 118 -11.78 2.94 8.64
C GLU A 118 -11.04 1.61 8.75
N ASP A 119 -10.00 1.58 9.57
CA ASP A 119 -9.20 0.36 9.81
C ASP A 119 -10.05 -0.72 10.48
N ASP A 120 -10.95 -0.34 11.39
CA ASP A 120 -11.88 -1.24 12.06
C ASP A 120 -12.93 -1.81 11.09
N ASN A 121 -13.55 -0.98 10.25
CA ASN A 121 -14.51 -1.42 9.25
C ASN A 121 -13.84 -2.34 8.20
N GLN A 122 -12.64 -1.98 7.75
CA GLN A 122 -11.86 -2.84 6.85
C GLN A 122 -11.53 -4.18 7.50
N ALA A 123 -11.13 -4.18 8.76
CA ALA A 123 -10.86 -5.40 9.50
C ALA A 123 -12.12 -6.29 9.66
N LEU A 124 -13.28 -5.67 9.85
CA LEU A 124 -14.56 -6.40 9.90
C LEU A 124 -14.90 -7.04 8.55
N LEU A 125 -14.74 -6.32 7.44
CA LEU A 125 -14.97 -6.85 6.10
C LEU A 125 -14.04 -8.02 5.79
N LEU A 126 -12.75 -7.89 6.10
CA LEU A 126 -11.76 -8.96 5.92
C LEU A 126 -12.12 -10.23 6.71
N ARG A 127 -12.58 -10.05 7.96
CA ARG A 127 -13.03 -11.17 8.80
C ARG A 127 -14.27 -11.86 8.24
N ALA A 128 -15.26 -11.08 7.77
CA ALA A 128 -16.51 -11.63 7.26
C ALA A 128 -16.32 -12.60 6.10
N VAL A 129 -15.28 -12.38 5.28
CA VAL A 129 -14.96 -13.22 4.11
C VAL A 129 -13.68 -14.05 4.27
N SER A 130 -13.08 -14.06 5.46
CA SER A 130 -11.86 -14.82 5.76
C SER A 130 -10.68 -14.48 4.84
N MET A 131 -10.54 -13.22 4.46
CA MET A 131 -9.44 -12.72 3.63
C MET A 131 -8.32 -12.10 4.46
N ASP A 132 -7.08 -12.24 3.98
CA ASP A 132 -5.88 -11.84 4.74
C ASP A 132 -5.54 -10.34 4.60
N ASN A 133 -5.90 -9.74 3.49
CA ASN A 133 -5.61 -8.32 3.21
C ASN A 133 -6.63 -7.71 2.25
N SER A 134 -6.67 -6.39 2.24
CA SER A 134 -7.60 -5.59 1.43
C SER A 134 -7.42 -5.74 -0.08
N ASP A 135 -6.19 -6.00 -0.53
CA ASP A 135 -5.91 -6.18 -1.95
C ASP A 135 -6.47 -7.49 -2.48
N THR A 136 -6.26 -8.58 -1.72
CA THR A 136 -6.83 -9.89 -2.06
C THR A 136 -8.36 -9.87 -1.96
N LEU A 137 -8.92 -9.17 -0.96
CA LEU A 137 -10.36 -8.96 -0.86
C LEU A 137 -10.90 -8.19 -2.07
N TRP A 138 -10.20 -7.13 -2.49
CA TRP A 138 -10.59 -6.37 -3.67
C TRP A 138 -10.55 -7.23 -4.94
N ASP A 139 -9.45 -7.95 -5.16
CA ASP A 139 -9.31 -8.85 -6.31
C ASP A 139 -10.47 -9.85 -6.35
N HIS A 140 -10.80 -10.47 -5.20
CA HIS A 140 -11.88 -11.46 -5.08
C HIS A 140 -13.27 -10.86 -5.36
N LEU A 141 -13.55 -9.67 -4.85
CA LEU A 141 -14.89 -9.08 -4.96
C LEU A 141 -15.13 -8.40 -6.30
N PHE A 142 -14.10 -7.82 -6.93
CA PHE A 142 -14.28 -6.87 -8.01
C PHE A 142 -13.46 -7.12 -9.27
N GLU A 143 -12.28 -7.75 -9.19
CA GLU A 143 -11.45 -7.97 -10.38
C GLU A 143 -11.83 -9.26 -11.15
N ASP A 144 -12.79 -10.03 -10.66
CA ASP A 144 -13.40 -11.13 -11.42
C ASP A 144 -14.41 -10.58 -12.44
N GLU A 145 -14.10 -10.76 -13.73
CA GLU A 145 -14.89 -10.23 -14.85
C GLU A 145 -16.32 -10.85 -14.93
N SER A 146 -16.62 -11.88 -14.18
CA SER A 146 -17.92 -12.59 -14.23
C SER A 146 -19.11 -11.78 -13.65
N GLN A 147 -18.86 -10.74 -12.84
CA GLN A 147 -19.90 -10.03 -12.08
C GLN A 147 -20.21 -8.60 -12.56
N GLN A 148 -19.92 -8.25 -13.80
CA GLN A 148 -19.96 -6.88 -14.31
C GLN A 148 -21.34 -6.17 -14.20
N THR A 149 -22.45 -6.87 -14.30
CA THR A 149 -23.80 -6.25 -14.27
C THR A 149 -24.20 -5.69 -12.91
N ALA A 150 -23.72 -6.28 -11.82
CA ALA A 150 -24.00 -5.84 -10.46
C ALA A 150 -22.93 -4.89 -9.90
N LEU A 151 -21.85 -4.66 -10.65
CA LEU A 151 -20.65 -3.97 -10.19
C LEU A 151 -20.91 -2.55 -9.62
N PRO A 152 -21.74 -1.67 -10.24
CA PRO A 152 -21.97 -0.34 -9.69
C PRO A 152 -22.61 -0.37 -8.30
N SER A 153 -23.60 -1.23 -8.11
CA SER A 153 -24.28 -1.36 -6.81
C SER A 153 -23.41 -2.07 -5.78
N ALA A 154 -22.61 -3.04 -6.19
CA ALA A 154 -21.67 -3.74 -5.32
C ALA A 154 -20.55 -2.79 -4.82
N LEU A 155 -20.00 -1.96 -5.68
CA LEU A 155 -19.03 -0.93 -5.32
C LEU A 155 -19.61 0.09 -4.35
N ALA A 156 -20.81 0.61 -4.66
CA ALA A 156 -21.49 1.57 -3.79
C ALA A 156 -21.74 1.00 -2.40
N HIS A 157 -22.19 -0.25 -2.32
CA HIS A 157 -22.41 -0.94 -1.06
C HIS A 157 -21.10 -1.17 -0.28
N TYR A 158 -20.05 -1.64 -0.97
CA TYR A 158 -18.74 -1.86 -0.37
C TYR A 158 -18.16 -0.59 0.25
N PHE A 159 -18.17 0.52 -0.49
CA PHE A 159 -17.65 1.78 0.01
C PHE A 159 -18.52 2.42 1.09
N ALA A 160 -19.84 2.22 1.04
CA ALA A 160 -20.72 2.62 2.13
C ALA A 160 -20.42 1.85 3.43
N GLN A 161 -20.16 0.54 3.33
CA GLN A 161 -19.76 -0.28 4.48
C GLN A 161 -18.36 0.10 4.99
N LEU A 162 -17.40 0.33 4.09
CA LEU A 162 -16.05 0.72 4.44
C LEU A 162 -16.03 2.06 5.18
N ARG A 163 -16.81 3.03 4.73
CA ARG A 163 -16.94 4.33 5.36
C ARG A 163 -17.76 4.27 6.65
N GLY A 164 -18.86 3.53 6.67
CA GLY A 164 -19.79 3.50 7.79
C GLY A 164 -20.25 4.91 8.17
N ASP A 165 -20.31 5.20 9.46
CA ASP A 165 -20.66 6.52 10.01
C ASP A 165 -19.48 7.49 10.12
N ALA A 166 -18.31 7.15 9.57
CA ALA A 166 -17.12 7.97 9.68
C ALA A 166 -17.25 9.27 8.87
N SER A 167 -17.04 10.40 9.54
CA SER A 167 -17.02 11.73 8.90
C SER A 167 -15.76 12.01 8.09
N GLY A 168 -14.75 11.13 8.20
CA GLY A 168 -13.40 11.39 7.69
C GLY A 168 -12.59 12.35 8.57
N ASP A 169 -11.30 12.43 8.34
CA ASP A 169 -10.42 13.42 8.97
C ASP A 169 -10.69 14.85 8.43
N ALA A 170 -10.03 15.86 9.01
CA ALA A 170 -10.22 17.25 8.61
C ALA A 170 -9.88 17.49 7.14
N LEU A 171 -8.82 16.82 6.66
CA LEU A 171 -8.38 16.91 5.27
C LEU A 171 -9.42 16.32 4.31
N ASN A 172 -9.94 15.12 4.60
CA ASN A 172 -10.97 14.49 3.78
C ASN A 172 -12.25 15.33 3.75
N ARG A 173 -12.68 15.88 4.89
CA ARG A 173 -13.83 16.80 4.94
C ARG A 173 -13.63 18.05 4.07
N GLN A 174 -12.43 18.63 4.08
CA GLN A 174 -12.09 19.81 3.27
C GLN A 174 -12.11 19.48 1.77
N ARG A 175 -11.51 18.35 1.37
CA ARG A 175 -11.52 17.86 -0.02
C ARG A 175 -12.95 17.58 -0.48
N GLU A 176 -13.74 16.87 0.30
CA GLU A 176 -15.13 16.53 0.00
C GLU A 176 -16.02 17.78 -0.14
N ALA A 177 -15.85 18.76 0.74
CA ALA A 177 -16.56 20.04 0.64
C ALA A 177 -16.21 20.79 -0.67
N PHE A 178 -14.93 20.77 -1.07
CA PHE A 178 -14.50 21.39 -2.32
C PHE A 178 -15.06 20.64 -3.55
N MET A 179 -14.97 19.32 -3.58
CA MET A 179 -15.55 18.49 -4.65
C MET A 179 -17.06 18.66 -4.76
N ALA A 180 -17.78 18.74 -3.63
CA ALA A 180 -19.22 18.94 -3.60
C ALA A 180 -19.66 20.26 -4.25
N ARG A 181 -18.86 21.32 -4.11
CA ARG A 181 -19.11 22.61 -4.78
C ARG A 181 -19.02 22.49 -6.31
N TRP A 182 -18.03 21.75 -6.82
CA TRP A 182 -17.92 21.45 -8.26
C TRP A 182 -19.13 20.68 -8.79
N ILE A 183 -19.58 19.67 -8.04
CA ILE A 183 -20.77 18.88 -8.41
C ILE A 183 -22.01 19.78 -8.44
N ALA A 184 -22.21 20.58 -7.39
CA ALA A 184 -23.35 21.51 -7.30
C ALA A 184 -23.35 22.52 -8.45
N TRP A 185 -22.20 23.10 -8.78
CA TRP A 185 -22.05 24.00 -9.92
C TRP A 185 -22.42 23.32 -11.24
N ALA A 186 -21.86 22.12 -11.52
CA ALA A 186 -22.15 21.40 -12.76
C ALA A 186 -23.63 21.03 -12.89
N MET A 187 -24.29 20.65 -11.81
CA MET A 187 -25.72 20.33 -11.75
C MET A 187 -26.61 21.55 -12.05
N GLN A 188 -26.17 22.74 -11.72
CA GLN A 188 -26.91 23.98 -11.98
C GLN A 188 -26.82 24.45 -13.44
N GLN A 189 -25.88 23.96 -14.23
CA GLN A 189 -25.73 24.37 -15.62
C GLN A 189 -26.89 23.91 -16.54
N ASN A 190 -27.91 23.25 -15.99
CA ASN A 190 -29.21 22.86 -16.61
C ASN A 190 -29.14 22.12 -17.97
N ASN A 191 -28.01 21.58 -18.33
CA ASN A 191 -27.77 21.17 -19.70
C ASN A 191 -27.29 19.72 -19.84
N GLY A 192 -27.78 18.81 -19.05
CA GLY A 192 -27.49 17.39 -19.21
C GLY A 192 -26.99 16.70 -17.93
N ASN A 193 -26.71 15.43 -18.06
CA ASN A 193 -26.30 14.59 -16.94
C ASN A 193 -24.86 14.89 -16.53
N VAL A 194 -24.61 14.79 -15.22
CA VAL A 194 -23.29 14.90 -14.60
C VAL A 194 -22.84 13.52 -14.13
N LEU A 195 -21.65 13.11 -14.49
CA LEU A 195 -21.01 11.91 -13.98
C LEU A 195 -19.75 12.31 -13.19
N VAL A 196 -19.62 11.76 -12.00
CA VAL A 196 -18.51 12.03 -11.08
C VAL A 196 -17.71 10.74 -10.89
N VAL A 197 -16.39 10.80 -11.03
CA VAL A 197 -15.45 9.71 -10.75
C VAL A 197 -14.58 10.13 -9.59
N CYS A 198 -14.70 9.45 -8.48
CA CYS A 198 -13.92 9.77 -7.27
C CYS A 198 -13.52 8.49 -6.53
N GLY A 199 -12.51 8.57 -5.68
CA GLY A 199 -12.15 7.50 -4.76
C GLY A 199 -13.38 7.07 -3.96
N GLY A 200 -13.57 5.76 -3.84
CA GLY A 200 -14.77 5.19 -3.28
C GLY A 200 -15.09 5.65 -1.87
N TRP A 201 -14.06 5.96 -1.08
CA TRP A 201 -14.23 6.53 0.25
C TRP A 201 -15.03 7.85 0.26
N HIS A 202 -14.85 8.69 -0.78
CA HIS A 202 -15.51 9.98 -0.88
C HIS A 202 -16.94 9.89 -1.43
N ALA A 203 -17.25 8.85 -2.19
CA ALA A 203 -18.52 8.75 -2.90
C ALA A 203 -19.77 8.84 -1.99
N PRO A 204 -19.85 8.16 -0.82
CA PRO A 204 -21.01 8.29 0.07
C PRO A 204 -21.20 9.72 0.59
N ALA A 205 -20.11 10.38 0.98
CA ALA A 205 -20.19 11.76 1.46
C ALA A 205 -20.61 12.74 0.36
N LEU A 206 -20.05 12.60 -0.84
CA LEU A 206 -20.38 13.48 -1.96
C LEU A 206 -21.85 13.36 -2.38
N THR A 207 -22.45 12.17 -2.24
CA THR A 207 -23.87 11.95 -2.51
C THR A 207 -24.77 12.82 -1.62
N GLU A 208 -24.34 13.09 -0.39
CA GLU A 208 -25.07 13.93 0.55
C GLU A 208 -24.69 15.42 0.48
N LEU A 209 -23.38 15.70 0.31
CA LEU A 209 -22.85 17.05 0.49
C LEU A 209 -23.17 17.99 -0.67
N TRP A 210 -23.27 17.51 -1.91
CA TRP A 210 -23.49 18.39 -3.06
C TRP A 210 -24.82 19.14 -2.98
N HIS A 211 -25.85 18.57 -2.36
CA HIS A 211 -27.13 19.24 -2.12
C HIS A 211 -26.98 20.47 -1.21
N LYS A 212 -26.10 20.39 -0.21
CA LYS A 212 -25.85 21.49 0.74
C LYS A 212 -25.11 22.66 0.09
N SER A 213 -24.32 22.36 -0.93
CA SER A 213 -23.53 23.35 -1.69
C SER A 213 -24.31 23.99 -2.85
N SER A 214 -25.57 23.63 -3.06
CA SER A 214 -26.36 24.05 -4.22
C SER A 214 -26.72 25.55 -4.29
N GLN A 215 -26.34 26.38 -3.30
CA GLN A 215 -26.57 27.82 -3.31
C GLN A 215 -25.48 28.61 -4.04
N GLU A 216 -24.37 27.99 -4.40
CA GLU A 216 -23.25 28.64 -5.11
C GLU A 216 -23.42 28.48 -6.62
N ASN A 217 -23.80 29.57 -7.31
CA ASN A 217 -24.00 29.58 -8.77
C ASN A 217 -22.70 29.77 -9.59
N GLN A 218 -21.58 29.96 -8.94
CA GLN A 218 -20.29 30.22 -9.60
C GLN A 218 -19.41 28.98 -9.61
N LYS A 219 -18.62 28.85 -10.70
CA LYS A 219 -17.56 27.83 -10.77
C LYS A 219 -16.62 28.00 -9.56
N PRO A 220 -16.28 26.94 -8.82
CA PRO A 220 -15.43 27.05 -7.66
C PRO A 220 -14.06 27.65 -8.02
N GLU A 221 -13.66 28.66 -7.27
CA GLU A 221 -12.34 29.27 -7.40
C GLU A 221 -11.32 28.45 -6.60
N LEU A 222 -10.09 28.44 -7.10
CA LEU A 222 -8.97 27.84 -6.38
C LEU A 222 -8.62 28.67 -5.14
N PRO A 223 -8.28 28.05 -4.02
CA PRO A 223 -7.74 28.76 -2.87
C PRO A 223 -6.51 29.59 -3.25
N SER A 224 -6.23 30.67 -2.53
CA SER A 224 -5.04 31.49 -2.74
C SER A 224 -4.05 31.29 -1.61
N LEU A 225 -2.77 31.16 -1.95
CA LEU A 225 -1.64 31.08 -1.03
C LEU A 225 -0.63 32.19 -1.37
N PRO A 226 -0.81 33.42 -0.84
CA PRO A 226 -0.04 34.59 -1.28
C PRO A 226 1.46 34.47 -0.97
N ASP A 227 1.85 33.73 0.06
CA ASP A 227 3.24 33.63 0.52
C ASP A 227 3.99 32.40 -0.04
N ALA A 228 3.39 31.72 -1.02
CA ALA A 228 3.97 30.51 -1.59
C ALA A 228 3.97 30.55 -3.13
N VAL A 229 4.99 29.95 -3.72
CA VAL A 229 5.04 29.61 -5.13
C VAL A 229 4.41 28.22 -5.29
N THR A 230 3.28 28.18 -5.97
CA THR A 230 2.56 26.93 -6.24
C THR A 230 2.51 26.67 -7.73
N GLY A 231 2.37 25.43 -8.11
CA GLY A 231 2.19 25.05 -9.51
C GLY A 231 2.04 23.55 -9.68
N CYS A 232 1.70 23.19 -10.91
CA CYS A 232 1.60 21.80 -11.32
C CYS A 232 2.17 21.61 -12.72
N TYR A 233 2.71 20.44 -13.03
CA TYR A 233 3.13 20.07 -14.37
C TYR A 233 3.08 18.57 -14.58
N LEU A 234 2.95 18.19 -15.86
CA LEU A 234 2.94 16.79 -16.27
C LEU A 234 4.37 16.27 -16.37
N THR A 235 4.60 15.06 -15.86
CA THR A 235 5.91 14.43 -15.84
C THR A 235 5.81 12.95 -16.15
N PRO A 236 6.85 12.32 -16.74
CA PRO A 236 6.92 10.88 -16.85
C PRO A 236 6.84 10.21 -15.47
N TYR A 237 6.16 9.09 -15.42
CA TYR A 237 6.05 8.26 -14.21
C TYR A 237 6.43 6.82 -14.52
N SER A 238 6.56 5.95 -13.52
CA SER A 238 6.91 4.56 -13.76
C SER A 238 5.95 3.60 -13.07
N GLU A 239 5.72 2.44 -13.68
CA GLU A 239 4.92 1.37 -13.06
C GLU A 239 5.44 0.99 -11.68
N LYS A 240 6.76 1.00 -11.49
CA LYS A 240 7.39 0.76 -10.20
C LYS A 240 6.94 1.75 -9.11
N ARG A 241 6.83 3.05 -9.43
CA ARG A 241 6.35 4.07 -8.49
C ARG A 241 4.84 3.98 -8.27
N LEU A 242 4.12 3.41 -9.22
CA LEU A 242 2.69 3.19 -9.14
C LEU A 242 2.32 2.03 -8.21
N ASP A 243 3.28 1.14 -7.91
CA ASP A 243 3.04 -0.01 -7.04
C ASP A 243 2.81 0.45 -5.60
N VAL A 244 1.75 -0.04 -4.98
CA VAL A 244 1.45 0.18 -3.55
C VAL A 244 2.63 -0.22 -2.66
N LEU A 245 3.39 -1.24 -3.07
CA LEU A 245 4.59 -1.70 -2.36
C LEU A 245 5.75 -0.70 -2.43
N ALA A 246 5.77 0.16 -3.44
CA ALA A 246 6.74 1.26 -3.54
C ALA A 246 6.36 2.49 -2.72
N GLY A 247 5.19 2.46 -2.04
CA GLY A 247 4.73 3.50 -1.12
C GLY A 247 3.71 4.47 -1.71
N TYR A 248 3.17 4.20 -2.89
CA TYR A 248 2.04 4.95 -3.41
C TYR A 248 0.75 4.47 -2.72
N LEU A 249 0.19 5.30 -1.82
CA LEU A 249 -0.89 4.92 -0.89
C LEU A 249 -2.18 4.48 -1.58
N SER A 250 -2.50 5.06 -2.74
CA SER A 250 -3.72 4.78 -3.49
C SER A 250 -3.50 3.77 -4.63
N GLY A 251 -2.31 3.14 -4.70
CA GLY A 251 -1.95 2.20 -5.74
C GLY A 251 -2.65 0.84 -5.63
N MET A 252 -2.64 0.11 -6.74
CA MET A 252 -2.93 -1.33 -6.76
C MET A 252 -1.60 -2.10 -6.67
N PRO A 253 -1.60 -3.31 -6.09
CA PRO A 253 -0.43 -4.16 -6.13
C PRO A 253 -0.14 -4.65 -7.56
N ALA A 254 1.14 -4.82 -7.87
CA ALA A 254 1.62 -5.35 -9.15
C ALA A 254 1.04 -4.62 -10.39
N PRO A 255 1.38 -3.35 -10.64
CA PRO A 255 0.86 -2.57 -11.77
C PRO A 255 1.06 -3.25 -13.13
N VAL A 256 2.14 -4.00 -13.31
CA VAL A 256 2.39 -4.79 -14.53
C VAL A 256 1.30 -5.85 -14.74
N TRP A 257 0.88 -6.52 -13.67
CA TRP A 257 -0.25 -7.46 -13.71
C TRP A 257 -1.54 -6.75 -14.09
N GLN A 258 -1.84 -5.61 -13.48
CA GLN A 258 -3.03 -4.82 -13.77
C GLN A 258 -3.03 -4.35 -15.24
N ASN A 259 -1.88 -3.97 -15.76
CA ASN A 259 -1.73 -3.59 -17.16
C ASN A 259 -1.99 -4.78 -18.11
N TRP A 260 -1.49 -5.97 -17.80
CA TRP A 260 -1.80 -7.17 -18.58
C TRP A 260 -3.28 -7.53 -18.51
N CYS A 261 -3.91 -7.46 -17.33
CA CYS A 261 -5.35 -7.65 -17.20
C CYS A 261 -6.14 -6.65 -18.03
N TRP A 262 -5.70 -5.41 -18.10
CA TRP A 262 -6.32 -4.38 -18.92
C TRP A 262 -6.18 -4.66 -20.42
N GLN A 263 -4.97 -4.96 -20.87
CA GLN A 263 -4.66 -5.11 -22.30
C GLN A 263 -5.07 -6.46 -22.89
N LEU A 264 -4.92 -7.53 -22.12
CA LEU A 264 -5.04 -8.91 -22.60
C LEU A 264 -6.26 -9.65 -22.03
N GLY A 265 -6.84 -9.16 -20.91
CA GLY A 265 -7.81 -9.90 -20.11
C GLY A 265 -7.15 -10.89 -19.15
N LEU A 266 -7.89 -11.36 -18.15
CA LEU A 266 -7.39 -12.21 -17.05
C LEU A 266 -6.71 -13.49 -17.52
N GLN A 267 -7.30 -14.20 -18.47
CA GLN A 267 -6.75 -15.47 -18.95
C GLN A 267 -5.36 -15.29 -19.57
N GLN A 268 -5.24 -14.37 -20.52
CA GLN A 268 -3.97 -14.15 -21.21
C GLN A 268 -2.94 -13.46 -20.30
N ALA A 269 -3.38 -12.65 -19.34
CA ALA A 269 -2.51 -12.07 -18.32
C ALA A 269 -1.82 -13.17 -17.49
N GLY A 270 -2.55 -14.22 -17.11
CA GLY A 270 -1.99 -15.39 -16.43
C GLY A 270 -0.95 -16.14 -17.25
N GLU A 271 -1.25 -16.37 -18.53
CA GLU A 271 -0.30 -17.00 -19.47
C GLU A 271 0.97 -16.14 -19.65
N GLN A 272 0.81 -14.82 -19.73
CA GLN A 272 1.91 -13.87 -19.83
C GLN A 272 2.75 -13.85 -18.55
N LEU A 273 2.11 -13.96 -17.37
CA LEU A 273 2.80 -14.09 -16.09
C LEU A 273 3.66 -15.34 -16.05
N LEU A 274 3.10 -16.52 -16.37
CA LEU A 274 3.85 -17.77 -16.43
C LEU A 274 5.06 -17.68 -17.34
N LYS A 275 4.88 -17.18 -18.55
CA LYS A 275 5.95 -16.99 -19.53
C LYS A 275 7.05 -16.07 -19.00
N THR A 276 6.65 -14.99 -18.35
CA THR A 276 7.59 -13.99 -17.83
C THR A 276 8.39 -14.58 -16.66
N VAL A 277 7.72 -15.26 -15.72
CA VAL A 277 8.37 -15.93 -14.60
C VAL A 277 9.38 -16.97 -15.08
N LEU A 278 8.98 -17.85 -16.02
CA LEU A 278 9.87 -18.85 -16.59
C LEU A 278 11.11 -18.21 -17.25
N THR A 279 10.89 -17.16 -18.02
CA THR A 279 11.99 -16.45 -18.70
C THR A 279 12.95 -15.84 -17.68
N ARG A 280 12.43 -15.20 -16.65
CA ARG A 280 13.25 -14.56 -15.58
C ARG A 280 14.02 -15.57 -14.75
N LEU A 281 13.39 -16.70 -14.38
CA LEU A 281 14.08 -17.79 -13.67
C LEU A 281 15.25 -18.34 -14.47
N ARG A 282 15.05 -18.60 -15.77
CA ARG A 282 16.09 -19.09 -16.67
C ARG A 282 17.23 -18.09 -16.85
N GLN A 283 16.93 -16.80 -17.00
CA GLN A 283 17.95 -15.74 -17.08
C GLN A 283 18.82 -15.67 -15.81
N ARG A 284 18.28 -16.10 -14.67
CA ARG A 284 18.98 -16.16 -13.37
C ARG A 284 19.59 -17.54 -13.09
N HIS A 285 19.59 -18.43 -14.07
CA HIS A 285 20.10 -19.80 -13.93
C HIS A 285 19.37 -20.64 -12.84
N LEU A 286 18.13 -20.25 -12.52
CA LEU A 286 17.29 -21.03 -11.61
C LEU A 286 16.54 -22.10 -12.38
N PRO A 287 16.45 -23.35 -11.83
CA PRO A 287 15.82 -24.45 -12.54
C PRO A 287 14.31 -24.24 -12.62
N ALA A 288 13.80 -24.12 -13.84
CA ALA A 288 12.37 -24.11 -14.11
C ALA A 288 12.09 -24.86 -15.43
N SER A 289 11.28 -25.88 -15.33
CA SER A 289 10.91 -26.72 -16.47
C SER A 289 9.52 -26.34 -17.01
N THR A 290 9.20 -26.83 -18.21
CA THR A 290 7.85 -26.71 -18.76
C THR A 290 6.83 -27.52 -17.94
N ALA A 291 7.25 -28.59 -17.28
CA ALA A 291 6.39 -29.37 -16.39
C ALA A 291 6.01 -28.55 -15.14
N ASP A 292 6.94 -27.77 -14.60
CA ASP A 292 6.65 -26.88 -13.47
C ASP A 292 5.63 -25.81 -13.84
N MET A 293 5.72 -25.27 -15.06
CA MET A 293 4.75 -24.30 -15.59
C MET A 293 3.37 -24.92 -15.78
N ALA A 294 3.30 -26.15 -16.32
CA ALA A 294 2.05 -26.86 -16.44
C ALA A 294 1.42 -27.17 -15.06
N ALA A 295 2.24 -27.56 -14.08
CA ALA A 295 1.80 -27.76 -12.71
C ALA A 295 1.28 -26.46 -12.09
N ALA A 296 1.99 -25.34 -12.25
CA ALA A 296 1.56 -24.03 -11.77
C ALA A 296 0.22 -23.60 -12.41
N HIS A 297 0.05 -23.82 -13.72
CA HIS A 297 -1.21 -23.52 -14.39
C HIS A 297 -2.38 -24.34 -13.84
N LEU A 298 -2.22 -25.65 -13.73
CA LEU A 298 -3.25 -26.54 -13.18
C LEU A 298 -3.57 -26.19 -11.73
N HIS A 299 -2.55 -25.85 -10.95
CA HIS A 299 -2.71 -25.44 -9.56
C HIS A 299 -3.46 -24.10 -9.44
N ALA A 300 -3.14 -23.12 -10.28
CA ALA A 300 -3.87 -21.85 -10.33
C ALA A 300 -5.35 -22.04 -10.66
N MET A 301 -5.67 -22.89 -11.64
CA MET A 301 -7.05 -23.22 -12.00
C MET A 301 -7.78 -23.92 -10.84
N ALA A 302 -7.11 -24.84 -10.15
CA ALA A 302 -7.69 -25.54 -9.01
C ALA A 302 -7.95 -24.59 -7.82
N LEU A 303 -7.01 -23.67 -7.54
CA LEU A 303 -7.17 -22.66 -6.50
C LEU A 303 -8.32 -21.70 -6.83
N ALA A 304 -8.40 -21.22 -8.06
CA ALA A 304 -9.50 -20.38 -8.52
C ALA A 304 -10.85 -21.06 -8.31
N GLN A 305 -10.97 -22.32 -8.73
CA GLN A 305 -12.20 -23.10 -8.53
C GLN A 305 -12.54 -23.27 -7.05
N LEU A 306 -11.55 -23.57 -6.21
CA LEU A 306 -11.72 -23.72 -4.77
C LEU A 306 -12.19 -22.41 -4.11
N ARG A 307 -11.69 -21.28 -4.58
CA ARG A 307 -12.00 -19.92 -4.08
C ARG A 307 -13.25 -19.30 -4.73
N GLY A 308 -13.87 -19.98 -5.68
CA GLY A 308 -15.07 -19.52 -6.36
C GLY A 308 -14.83 -18.48 -7.45
N HIS A 309 -13.60 -18.36 -7.97
CA HIS A 309 -13.26 -17.49 -9.08
C HIS A 309 -13.56 -18.15 -10.43
N ALA A 310 -14.08 -17.39 -11.39
CA ALA A 310 -14.33 -17.89 -12.73
C ALA A 310 -13.01 -18.16 -13.50
N LEU A 311 -12.02 -17.31 -13.30
CA LEU A 311 -10.65 -17.43 -13.81
C LEU A 311 -9.66 -17.15 -12.68
N PRO A 312 -8.43 -17.69 -12.74
CA PRO A 312 -7.43 -17.41 -11.72
C PRO A 312 -7.13 -15.92 -11.61
N LEU A 313 -7.31 -15.37 -10.43
CA LEU A 313 -6.93 -14.02 -10.06
C LEU A 313 -5.44 -13.95 -9.70
N ARG A 314 -4.96 -12.76 -9.41
CA ARG A 314 -3.57 -12.52 -9.05
C ARG A 314 -3.08 -13.44 -7.94
N SER A 315 -3.82 -13.53 -6.83
CA SER A 315 -3.47 -14.38 -5.69
C SER A 315 -3.43 -15.87 -6.04
N ASP A 316 -4.34 -16.36 -6.91
CA ASP A 316 -4.34 -17.78 -7.32
C ASP A 316 -3.10 -18.15 -8.12
N TRP A 317 -2.70 -17.27 -9.06
CA TRP A 317 -1.46 -17.45 -9.81
C TRP A 317 -0.23 -17.45 -8.92
N LEU A 318 -0.22 -16.57 -7.98
CA LEU A 318 0.89 -16.35 -7.10
C LEU A 318 1.08 -17.55 -6.17
N ASP A 319 0.03 -17.99 -5.50
CA ASP A 319 0.05 -19.20 -4.66
C ASP A 319 0.43 -20.45 -5.47
N ALA A 320 -0.10 -20.56 -6.69
CA ALA A 320 0.22 -21.67 -7.59
C ALA A 320 1.69 -21.69 -8.01
N LEU A 321 2.25 -20.53 -8.35
CA LEU A 321 3.68 -20.38 -8.67
C LEU A 321 4.56 -20.73 -7.47
N ALA A 322 4.22 -20.20 -6.29
CA ALA A 322 4.94 -20.53 -5.06
C ALA A 322 4.93 -22.04 -4.80
N GLY A 323 3.76 -22.66 -4.82
CA GLY A 323 3.62 -24.10 -4.57
C GLY A 323 4.27 -25.01 -5.61
N SER A 324 4.40 -24.55 -6.86
CA SER A 324 4.94 -25.37 -7.96
C SER A 324 6.42 -25.16 -8.22
N LEU A 325 6.95 -23.96 -7.96
CA LEU A 325 8.34 -23.60 -8.28
C LEU A 325 9.27 -23.65 -7.09
N ILE A 326 8.78 -23.44 -5.87
CA ILE A 326 9.59 -23.51 -4.66
C ILE A 326 9.67 -24.99 -4.26
N LYS A 327 10.68 -25.68 -4.78
CA LYS A 327 10.86 -27.14 -4.59
C LYS A 327 11.57 -27.52 -3.32
N GLU A 328 12.31 -26.59 -2.74
CA GLU A 328 12.98 -26.83 -1.47
C GLU A 328 12.01 -26.57 -0.33
N ALA A 329 12.09 -27.44 0.68
CA ALA A 329 11.24 -27.30 1.87
C ALA A 329 11.27 -25.84 2.35
N LEU A 330 10.13 -25.32 2.75
CA LEU A 330 9.91 -23.98 3.33
C LEU A 330 10.88 -23.60 4.49
N ASN A 331 11.77 -24.53 4.84
CA ASN A 331 12.83 -24.41 5.84
C ASN A 331 14.21 -24.07 5.23
N ALA A 332 14.37 -24.09 3.91
CA ALA A 332 15.63 -23.65 3.32
C ALA A 332 15.65 -22.11 3.32
N PRO A 333 16.75 -21.50 3.81
CA PRO A 333 16.91 -20.06 3.67
C PRO A 333 16.84 -19.73 2.18
N LEU A 334 16.08 -18.68 1.83
CA LEU A 334 16.09 -18.13 0.47
C LEU A 334 17.54 -18.03 -0.01
N PRO A 335 17.85 -18.43 -1.24
CA PRO A 335 19.16 -18.15 -1.80
C PRO A 335 19.48 -16.67 -1.54
N TRP A 336 20.67 -16.40 -1.04
CA TRP A 336 21.11 -15.04 -0.67
C TRP A 336 20.93 -14.01 -1.82
N SER A 337 20.87 -14.48 -3.09
CA SER A 337 20.51 -13.68 -4.27
C SER A 337 19.11 -13.05 -4.17
N TYR A 338 18.20 -13.62 -3.40
CA TYR A 338 16.90 -12.99 -3.09
C TYR A 338 17.00 -12.05 -1.89
N ARG A 339 17.96 -12.25 -0.98
CA ARG A 339 18.15 -11.42 0.22
C ARG A 339 18.77 -10.06 -0.09
N GLY A 340 19.61 -9.98 -1.14
CA GLY A 340 20.36 -8.77 -1.47
C GLY A 340 19.79 -7.91 -2.59
N VAL A 341 18.77 -8.38 -3.31
CA VAL A 341 18.36 -7.80 -4.59
C VAL A 341 17.01 -7.08 -4.53
N ILE A 342 16.43 -6.88 -3.34
CA ILE A 342 15.35 -5.90 -3.21
C ILE A 342 15.98 -4.51 -3.20
N HIS A 343 16.69 -4.21 -4.25
CA HIS A 343 17.03 -2.85 -4.58
C HIS A 343 15.74 -2.18 -5.09
N PRO A 344 15.49 -0.91 -4.78
CA PRO A 344 14.35 -0.18 -5.32
C PRO A 344 14.25 -0.21 -6.85
N ASP A 345 15.26 -0.69 -7.57
CA ASP A 345 15.27 -0.88 -9.02
C ASP A 345 14.92 -2.31 -9.48
N THR A 346 14.42 -3.16 -8.59
CA THR A 346 14.09 -4.54 -8.94
C THR A 346 12.71 -4.62 -9.59
N ASP A 347 12.66 -5.49 -10.58
CA ASP A 347 11.51 -5.90 -11.37
C ASP A 347 10.24 -6.09 -10.51
N PRO A 348 9.11 -5.43 -10.83
CA PRO A 348 7.84 -5.60 -10.13
C PRO A 348 7.38 -7.05 -9.96
N ILE A 349 7.73 -7.93 -10.92
CA ILE A 349 7.42 -9.37 -10.82
C ILE A 349 8.23 -10.04 -9.72
N LEU A 350 9.46 -9.60 -9.49
CA LEU A 350 10.27 -10.12 -8.40
C LEU A 350 9.75 -9.65 -7.03
N LEU A 351 9.30 -8.41 -6.94
CA LEU A 351 8.60 -7.90 -5.76
C LEU A 351 7.32 -8.70 -5.51
N THR A 352 6.63 -9.07 -6.57
CA THR A 352 5.45 -9.92 -6.49
C THR A 352 5.81 -11.32 -5.99
N LEU A 353 6.83 -11.98 -6.54
CA LEU A 353 7.32 -13.28 -6.05
C LEU A 353 7.85 -13.23 -4.61
N ILE A 354 8.40 -12.10 -4.18
CA ILE A 354 8.81 -11.89 -2.80
C ILE A 354 7.60 -11.73 -1.88
N ASN A 355 6.54 -11.07 -2.33
CA ASN A 355 5.29 -11.00 -1.58
C ASN A 355 4.66 -12.36 -1.35
N GLU A 356 4.95 -13.32 -2.19
CA GLU A 356 4.46 -14.68 -2.01
C GLU A 356 5.33 -15.56 -1.15
N PHE A 357 6.57 -15.21 -1.01
CA PHE A 357 7.33 -15.72 0.11
C PHE A 357 6.64 -15.38 1.43
N HIS A 358 5.80 -14.35 1.44
CA HIS A 358 4.87 -14.05 2.50
C HIS A 358 3.64 -15.00 2.55
N ALA A 359 3.41 -15.86 1.56
CA ALA A 359 2.29 -16.82 1.60
C ALA A 359 2.39 -17.74 2.82
N HIS A 360 3.61 -18.14 3.20
CA HIS A 360 3.81 -18.87 4.46
C HIS A 360 3.37 -18.04 5.67
N LEU A 361 3.67 -16.76 5.69
CA LEU A 361 3.25 -15.85 6.76
C LEU A 361 1.77 -15.51 6.68
N HIS A 362 1.16 -15.51 5.50
CA HIS A 362 -0.30 -15.44 5.35
C HIS A 362 -1.00 -16.65 5.97
N SER A 363 -0.42 -17.86 5.83
CA SER A 363 -0.93 -19.04 6.55
C SER A 363 -0.87 -18.87 8.06
N TRP A 364 0.17 -18.21 8.59
CA TRP A 364 0.26 -17.82 9.98
C TRP A 364 -0.80 -16.78 10.37
N GLN A 365 -1.07 -15.81 9.51
CA GLN A 365 -2.12 -14.80 9.75
C GLN A 365 -3.50 -15.46 9.79
N ALA A 366 -3.82 -16.36 8.85
CA ALA A 366 -5.05 -17.14 8.83
C ALA A 366 -5.20 -17.97 10.10
N LEU A 367 -4.13 -18.64 10.55
CA LEU A 367 -4.12 -19.35 11.82
C LEU A 367 -4.43 -18.45 13.00
N CYS A 368 -3.86 -17.25 13.05
CA CYS A 368 -4.14 -16.27 14.10
C CYS A 368 -5.60 -15.80 14.11
N HIS A 369 -6.23 -15.67 12.93
CA HIS A 369 -7.67 -15.34 12.86
C HIS A 369 -8.52 -16.48 13.45
N ILE A 370 -8.26 -17.72 13.06
CA ILE A 370 -8.94 -18.89 13.59
C ILE A 370 -8.77 -18.99 15.12
N LEU A 371 -7.54 -18.79 15.61
CA LEU A 371 -7.26 -18.84 17.05
C LEU A 371 -7.93 -17.72 17.84
N ARG A 372 -8.06 -16.53 17.24
CA ARG A 372 -8.79 -15.42 17.86
C ARG A 372 -10.28 -15.71 17.93
N ASP A 373 -10.86 -16.26 16.87
CA ASP A 373 -12.27 -16.62 16.84
C ASP A 373 -12.57 -17.69 17.92
N LEU A 374 -11.68 -18.67 18.07
CA LEU A 374 -11.75 -19.65 19.16
C LEU A 374 -11.63 -18.99 20.55
N HIS A 375 -10.75 -17.99 20.68
CA HIS A 375 -10.59 -17.22 21.94
C HIS A 375 -11.85 -16.40 22.25
N SER A 376 -12.53 -15.91 21.22
CA SER A 376 -13.81 -15.18 21.32
C SER A 376 -15.02 -16.09 21.58
N GLY A 377 -14.82 -17.42 21.72
CA GLY A 377 -15.88 -18.37 22.03
C GLY A 377 -16.54 -19.06 20.85
N VAL A 378 -16.02 -18.85 19.62
CA VAL A 378 -16.46 -19.61 18.44
C VAL A 378 -16.00 -21.07 18.60
N ASN A 379 -16.93 -22.01 18.57
CA ASN A 379 -16.60 -23.44 18.70
C ASN A 379 -16.31 -24.04 17.34
N LEU A 380 -15.06 -24.44 17.11
CA LEU A 380 -14.65 -25.16 15.90
C LEU A 380 -14.42 -26.63 16.25
N PRO A 381 -15.17 -27.56 15.64
CA PRO A 381 -15.02 -28.98 15.93
C PRO A 381 -13.60 -29.49 15.66
N GLY A 382 -13.02 -30.16 16.65
CA GLY A 382 -11.68 -30.76 16.53
C GLY A 382 -10.49 -29.83 16.75
N VAL A 383 -10.72 -28.54 17.03
CA VAL A 383 -9.65 -27.55 17.32
C VAL A 383 -9.66 -27.14 18.78
N SER A 384 -8.54 -27.35 19.47
CA SER A 384 -8.34 -26.93 20.87
C SER A 384 -7.44 -25.69 20.94
N LEU A 385 -7.97 -24.57 21.41
CA LEU A 385 -7.21 -23.33 21.60
C LEU A 385 -6.01 -23.55 22.54
N SER A 386 -6.21 -24.26 23.64
CA SER A 386 -5.13 -24.52 24.60
C SER A 386 -3.99 -25.36 24.02
N ALA A 387 -4.30 -26.36 23.19
CA ALA A 387 -3.30 -27.17 22.49
C ALA A 387 -2.55 -26.33 21.44
N ALA A 388 -3.26 -25.47 20.71
CA ALA A 388 -2.67 -24.58 19.73
C ALA A 388 -1.74 -23.54 20.39
N VAL A 389 -2.17 -22.91 21.49
CA VAL A 389 -1.33 -21.97 22.25
C VAL A 389 -0.09 -22.67 22.81
N ALA A 390 -0.22 -23.88 23.37
CA ALA A 390 0.92 -24.66 23.84
C ALA A 390 1.92 -24.98 22.72
N LEU A 391 1.42 -25.27 21.53
CA LEU A 391 2.26 -25.49 20.34
C LEU A 391 2.99 -24.21 19.92
N LEU A 392 2.31 -23.07 19.92
CA LEU A 392 2.92 -21.77 19.61
C LEU A 392 4.02 -21.40 20.61
N VAL A 393 3.77 -21.56 21.92
CA VAL A 393 4.77 -21.33 22.97
C VAL A 393 6.00 -22.22 22.73
N ARG A 394 5.80 -23.51 22.49
CA ARG A 394 6.90 -24.42 22.18
C ARG A 394 7.64 -24.01 20.92
N ARG A 395 6.93 -23.63 19.83
CA ARG A 395 7.54 -23.23 18.56
C ARG A 395 8.37 -21.97 18.70
N SER A 396 7.93 -20.96 19.46
CA SER A 396 8.68 -19.74 19.68
C SER A 396 10.00 -19.97 20.43
N GLN A 397 10.08 -21.02 21.25
CA GLN A 397 11.25 -21.35 22.09
C GLN A 397 12.18 -22.40 21.48
N THR A 398 11.72 -23.17 20.49
CA THR A 398 12.45 -24.31 19.93
C THR A 398 13.58 -23.83 19.02
N MET A 399 14.82 -24.16 19.34
CA MET A 399 16.01 -23.77 18.57
C MET A 399 16.08 -24.44 17.18
N HIS A 400 15.36 -25.55 16.96
CA HIS A 400 15.28 -26.23 15.66
C HIS A 400 14.24 -25.59 14.71
N ALA A 401 13.38 -24.69 15.20
CA ALA A 401 12.51 -23.92 14.33
C ALA A 401 13.29 -22.81 13.63
N THR A 402 12.89 -22.46 12.39
CA THR A 402 13.49 -21.30 11.71
C THR A 402 13.29 -20.03 12.54
N ALA A 403 14.18 -19.08 12.39
CA ALA A 403 14.03 -17.80 13.09
C ALA A 403 12.74 -17.08 12.69
N LEU A 404 12.35 -17.17 11.42
CA LEU A 404 11.07 -16.68 10.91
C LEU A 404 9.87 -17.30 11.66
N ASP A 405 9.84 -18.64 11.77
CA ASP A 405 8.74 -19.34 12.46
C ASP A 405 8.69 -19.02 13.96
N ARG A 406 9.84 -18.87 14.57
CA ARG A 406 9.93 -18.45 15.99
C ARG A 406 9.35 -17.06 16.19
N GLY A 407 9.71 -16.12 15.30
CA GLY A 407 9.15 -14.78 15.28
C GLY A 407 7.64 -14.78 15.04
N ALA A 408 7.18 -15.55 14.04
CA ALA A 408 5.76 -15.68 13.74
C ALA A 408 4.98 -16.29 14.91
N ALA A 409 5.51 -17.35 15.55
CA ALA A 409 4.85 -17.96 16.70
C ALA A 409 4.71 -17.00 17.90
N LEU A 410 5.76 -16.20 18.17
CA LEU A 410 5.70 -15.18 19.20
C LEU A 410 4.74 -14.04 18.82
N GLY A 411 4.74 -13.61 17.57
CA GLY A 411 3.79 -12.62 17.05
C GLY A 411 2.34 -13.11 17.16
N ALA A 412 2.08 -14.38 16.88
CA ALA A 412 0.77 -15.00 17.07
C ALA A 412 0.33 -14.97 18.53
N LEU A 413 1.23 -15.30 19.45
CA LEU A 413 0.96 -15.24 20.88
C LEU A 413 0.69 -13.81 21.37
N MET A 414 1.39 -12.82 20.82
CA MET A 414 1.13 -11.39 21.12
C MET A 414 -0.28 -10.99 20.67
N ARG A 415 -0.71 -11.40 19.49
CA ARG A 415 -2.09 -11.14 19.00
C ARG A 415 -3.17 -11.81 19.84
N LEU A 416 -2.85 -12.93 20.49
CA LEU A 416 -3.73 -13.63 21.42
C LEU A 416 -3.62 -13.10 22.86
N GLU A 417 -2.89 -12.02 23.07
CA GLU A 417 -2.67 -11.40 24.38
C GLU A 417 -2.12 -12.38 25.42
N HIS A 418 -1.28 -13.32 24.97
CA HIS A 418 -0.71 -14.33 25.86
C HIS A 418 0.26 -13.67 26.87
N PRO A 419 0.19 -13.99 28.18
CA PRO A 419 0.94 -13.30 29.22
C PRO A 419 2.46 -13.26 29.02
N ASN A 420 3.02 -14.29 28.38
CA ASN A 420 4.46 -14.41 28.14
C ASN A 420 4.90 -13.83 26.79
N ALA A 421 4.01 -13.19 26.04
CA ALA A 421 4.30 -12.61 24.74
C ALA A 421 4.21 -11.08 24.79
N SER A 422 5.35 -10.44 24.97
CA SER A 422 5.49 -8.99 25.10
C SER A 422 6.56 -8.44 24.18
N ALA A 423 6.64 -7.12 24.06
CA ALA A 423 7.73 -6.44 23.36
C ALA A 423 9.10 -6.79 23.96
N GLU A 424 9.18 -6.97 25.28
CA GLU A 424 10.42 -7.38 25.94
C GLU A 424 10.80 -8.82 25.58
N ALA A 425 9.84 -9.74 25.50
CA ALA A 425 10.07 -11.11 25.03
C ALA A 425 10.56 -11.12 23.56
N ALA A 426 10.00 -10.25 22.72
CA ALA A 426 10.45 -10.08 21.34
C ALA A 426 11.90 -9.57 21.26
N LEU A 427 12.24 -8.54 22.03
CA LEU A 427 13.61 -8.02 22.09
C LEU A 427 14.60 -9.06 22.62
N THR A 428 14.21 -9.83 23.64
CA THR A 428 15.03 -10.92 24.20
C THR A 428 15.28 -12.00 23.15
N MET A 429 14.25 -12.38 22.39
CA MET A 429 14.41 -13.34 21.29
C MET A 429 15.39 -12.81 20.23
N LEU A 430 15.22 -11.56 19.79
CA LEU A 430 16.06 -10.94 18.79
C LEU A 430 17.54 -10.86 19.24
N ALA A 431 17.78 -10.53 20.51
CA ALA A 431 19.11 -10.44 21.08
C ALA A 431 19.85 -11.79 21.18
N GLN A 432 19.13 -12.90 21.23
CA GLN A 432 19.70 -14.26 21.33
C GLN A 432 20.04 -14.89 19.97
N LEU A 433 19.61 -14.27 18.88
CA LEU A 433 19.81 -14.77 17.54
C LEU A 433 21.05 -14.15 16.88
N SER A 434 21.60 -14.84 15.88
CA SER A 434 22.60 -14.21 15.02
C SER A 434 21.99 -13.02 14.26
N PRO A 435 22.80 -12.05 13.79
CA PRO A 435 22.28 -10.86 13.10
C PRO A 435 21.31 -11.16 11.96
N THR A 436 21.64 -12.12 11.11
CA THR A 436 20.77 -12.57 10.00
C THR A 436 19.47 -13.19 10.52
N GLN A 437 19.58 -14.10 11.50
CA GLN A 437 18.42 -14.74 12.10
C GLN A 437 17.52 -13.74 12.84
N SER A 438 18.09 -12.66 13.41
CA SER A 438 17.31 -11.58 14.03
C SER A 438 16.42 -10.87 13.02
N GLY A 439 16.93 -10.63 11.80
CA GLY A 439 16.16 -10.09 10.69
C GLY A 439 15.00 -11.00 10.29
N GLU A 440 15.26 -12.32 10.14
CA GLU A 440 14.22 -13.33 9.84
C GLU A 440 13.16 -13.39 10.95
N ALA A 441 13.57 -13.37 12.23
CA ALA A 441 12.63 -13.39 13.35
C ALA A 441 11.79 -12.11 13.43
N LEU A 442 12.41 -10.96 13.19
CA LEU A 442 11.70 -9.68 13.08
C LEU A 442 10.66 -9.71 11.96
N HIS A 443 10.98 -10.35 10.84
CA HIS A 443 10.06 -10.53 9.73
C HIS A 443 8.80 -11.31 10.15
N GLY A 444 8.97 -12.44 10.82
CA GLY A 444 7.85 -13.21 11.37
C GLY A 444 7.04 -12.42 12.41
N LEU A 445 7.70 -11.68 13.28
CA LEU A 445 7.07 -10.83 14.30
C LEU A 445 6.20 -9.74 13.67
N LEU A 446 6.76 -8.95 12.73
CA LEU A 446 6.05 -7.83 12.11
C LEU A 446 4.90 -8.29 11.21
N ALA A 447 5.01 -9.45 10.58
CA ALA A 447 3.91 -10.00 9.81
C ALA A 447 2.63 -10.21 10.65
N LEU A 448 2.77 -10.49 11.95
CA LEU A 448 1.66 -10.85 12.82
C LEU A 448 1.36 -9.85 13.93
N ALA A 449 2.37 -9.22 14.49
CA ALA A 449 2.23 -8.35 15.67
C ALA A 449 2.77 -6.93 15.45
N ARG A 450 2.73 -6.43 14.20
CA ARG A 450 3.30 -5.13 13.88
C ARG A 450 2.75 -4.01 14.78
N HIS A 451 1.43 -3.92 14.96
CA HIS A 451 0.82 -2.89 15.80
C HIS A 451 1.27 -2.96 17.25
N GLN A 452 1.35 -4.18 17.82
CA GLN A 452 1.78 -4.38 19.20
C GLN A 452 3.26 -4.04 19.43
N LEU A 453 4.06 -3.97 18.36
CA LEU A 453 5.49 -3.68 18.45
C LEU A 453 5.81 -2.24 18.05
N THR A 454 5.34 -1.80 16.89
CA THR A 454 5.73 -0.50 16.33
C THR A 454 5.09 0.69 17.06
N CYS A 455 3.99 0.48 17.80
CA CYS A 455 3.38 1.50 18.65
C CYS A 455 3.98 1.59 20.05
N GLN A 456 4.98 0.75 20.39
CA GLN A 456 5.57 0.76 21.73
C GLN A 456 6.95 1.45 21.73
N PRO A 457 7.10 2.63 22.35
CA PRO A 457 8.38 3.32 22.43
C PRO A 457 9.50 2.46 23.06
N ALA A 458 9.14 1.58 24.02
CA ALA A 458 10.08 0.66 24.65
C ALA A 458 10.66 -0.36 23.65
N PHE A 459 9.85 -0.84 22.69
CA PHE A 459 10.34 -1.72 21.64
C PHE A 459 11.30 -0.98 20.69
N ILE A 460 10.96 0.23 20.29
CA ILE A 460 11.79 1.05 19.40
C ILE A 460 13.14 1.35 20.05
N ALA A 461 13.13 1.78 21.32
CA ALA A 461 14.34 2.04 22.08
C ALA A 461 15.20 0.79 22.28
N GLY A 462 14.58 -0.36 22.56
CA GLY A 462 15.25 -1.64 22.71
C GLY A 462 15.84 -2.14 21.40
N PHE A 463 15.09 -2.07 20.32
CA PHE A 463 15.54 -2.47 18.98
C PHE A 463 16.66 -1.57 18.46
N SER A 464 16.56 -0.26 18.66
CA SER A 464 17.64 0.69 18.36
C SER A 464 18.94 0.33 19.08
N ARG A 465 18.86 -0.03 20.39
CA ARG A 465 20.06 -0.49 21.12
C ARG A 465 20.66 -1.77 20.55
N LEU A 466 19.82 -2.73 20.12
CA LEU A 466 20.30 -3.95 19.48
C LEU A 466 21.04 -3.64 18.17
N LEU A 467 20.48 -2.75 17.34
CA LEU A 467 21.12 -2.33 16.09
C LEU A 467 22.48 -1.64 16.34
N ASN A 468 22.55 -0.77 17.34
CA ASN A 468 23.79 -0.05 17.69
C ASN A 468 24.88 -0.96 18.28
N GLN A 469 24.56 -2.19 18.69
CA GLN A 469 25.54 -3.18 19.15
C GLN A 469 26.13 -4.01 18.02
N LEU A 470 25.56 -3.97 16.82
CA LEU A 470 26.08 -4.68 15.65
C LEU A 470 27.31 -3.93 15.11
N ASN A 471 28.33 -4.67 14.71
CA ASN A 471 29.39 -4.11 13.88
C ASN A 471 28.90 -3.94 12.43
N ASP A 472 29.64 -3.20 11.62
CA ASP A 472 29.26 -2.87 10.24
C ASP A 472 28.99 -4.11 9.38
N ALA A 473 29.80 -5.16 9.51
CA ALA A 473 29.64 -6.38 8.74
C ALA A 473 28.36 -7.13 9.13
N ASP A 474 28.08 -7.26 10.43
CA ASP A 474 26.88 -7.90 10.96
C ASP A 474 25.62 -7.11 10.60
N PHE A 475 25.70 -5.78 10.67
CA PHE A 475 24.59 -4.90 10.25
C PHE A 475 24.27 -5.07 8.77
N ILE A 476 25.28 -5.05 7.89
CA ILE A 476 25.10 -5.24 6.45
C ILE A 476 24.51 -6.62 6.15
N ASN A 477 24.96 -7.66 6.85
CA ASN A 477 24.43 -9.02 6.69
C ASN A 477 22.97 -9.17 7.14
N ALA A 478 22.56 -8.46 8.20
CA ALA A 478 21.20 -8.48 8.73
C ALA A 478 20.23 -7.58 7.94
N LEU A 479 20.74 -6.57 7.26
CA LEU A 479 19.95 -5.52 6.61
C LEU A 479 18.92 -6.03 5.59
N PRO A 480 19.19 -7.02 4.73
CA PRO A 480 18.21 -7.53 3.78
C PRO A 480 16.95 -8.07 4.45
N ASP A 481 17.10 -8.91 5.48
CA ASP A 481 15.99 -9.53 6.20
C ASP A 481 15.23 -8.49 7.05
N MET A 482 15.93 -7.53 7.63
CA MET A 482 15.31 -6.40 8.34
C MET A 482 14.50 -5.51 7.39
N ARG A 483 15.00 -5.25 6.18
CA ARG A 483 14.25 -4.50 5.16
C ARG A 483 13.01 -5.26 4.70
N ALA A 484 13.11 -6.59 4.52
CA ALA A 484 11.97 -7.44 4.21
C ALA A 484 10.93 -7.40 5.34
N ALA A 485 11.36 -7.41 6.59
CA ALA A 485 10.49 -7.25 7.75
C ALA A 485 9.74 -5.90 7.73
N MET A 486 10.43 -4.81 7.42
CA MET A 486 9.83 -3.48 7.34
C MET A 486 8.87 -3.32 6.15
N ALA A 487 8.92 -4.19 5.15
CA ALA A 487 7.98 -4.19 4.03
C ALA A 487 6.54 -4.56 4.45
N TRP A 488 6.36 -5.22 5.60
CA TRP A 488 5.04 -5.49 6.19
C TRP A 488 4.33 -4.24 6.70
N LEU A 489 5.07 -3.18 6.95
CA LEU A 489 4.49 -1.93 7.42
C LEU A 489 3.89 -1.17 6.24
N PRO A 490 2.57 -0.93 6.22
CA PRO A 490 1.99 0.01 5.27
C PRO A 490 2.67 1.37 5.35
N PRO A 491 2.64 2.19 4.31
CA PRO A 491 3.27 3.51 4.30
C PRO A 491 2.88 4.40 5.49
N ARG A 492 1.62 4.35 5.92
CA ARG A 492 1.14 5.05 7.13
C ARG A 492 1.87 4.58 8.40
N GLU A 493 1.96 3.26 8.61
CA GLU A 493 2.65 2.71 9.78
C GLU A 493 4.17 2.98 9.72
N ARG A 494 4.75 2.97 8.52
CA ARG A 494 6.15 3.39 8.32
C ARG A 494 6.36 4.86 8.68
N GLY A 495 5.42 5.72 8.30
CA GLY A 495 5.44 7.14 8.68
C GLY A 495 5.34 7.33 10.20
N ALA A 496 4.42 6.63 10.86
CA ALA A 496 4.27 6.66 12.30
C ALA A 496 5.52 6.12 13.03
N LEU A 497 6.08 5.00 12.54
CA LEU A 497 7.33 4.46 13.06
C LEU A 497 8.50 5.45 12.89
N ALA A 498 8.60 6.09 11.72
CA ALA A 498 9.62 7.11 11.46
C ALA A 498 9.51 8.28 12.45
N HIS A 499 8.30 8.73 12.75
CA HIS A 499 8.06 9.78 13.73
C HIS A 499 8.50 9.37 15.14
N GLN A 500 8.14 8.16 15.58
CA GLN A 500 8.59 7.63 16.87
C GLN A 500 10.12 7.44 16.96
N VAL A 501 10.76 7.05 15.85
CA VAL A 501 12.23 6.99 15.78
C VAL A 501 12.82 8.38 15.94
N LEU A 502 12.29 9.39 15.27
CA LEU A 502 12.73 10.78 15.44
C LEU A 502 12.50 11.28 16.88
N GLU A 503 11.38 10.97 17.51
CA GLU A 503 11.14 11.27 18.92
C GLU A 503 12.17 10.59 19.83
N HIS A 504 12.46 9.32 19.61
CA HIS A 504 13.45 8.58 20.38
C HIS A 504 14.84 9.23 20.34
N TYR A 505 15.23 9.77 19.18
CA TYR A 505 16.48 10.48 19.01
C TYR A 505 16.41 11.99 19.31
N GLN A 506 15.32 12.48 19.87
CA GLN A 506 15.07 13.90 20.16
C GLN A 506 15.08 14.81 18.92
N LEU A 507 14.73 14.25 17.76
CA LEU A 507 14.67 14.92 16.47
C LEU A 507 13.23 15.15 15.99
N ALA A 508 12.27 15.24 16.92
CA ALA A 508 10.83 15.40 16.60
C ALA A 508 10.51 16.67 15.79
N HIS A 509 11.44 17.63 15.75
CA HIS A 509 11.31 18.84 14.92
C HIS A 509 11.57 18.58 13.43
N LEU A 510 12.07 17.40 13.06
CA LEU A 510 12.30 17.04 11.66
C LEU A 510 11.07 16.29 11.10
N PRO A 511 10.70 16.52 9.84
CA PRO A 511 9.63 15.77 9.22
C PRO A 511 10.03 14.30 9.03
N ALA A 512 9.07 13.38 9.17
CA ALA A 512 9.29 11.94 8.97
C ALA A 512 9.87 11.60 7.58
N SER A 513 9.58 12.43 6.57
CA SER A 513 10.17 12.32 5.24
C SER A 513 11.70 12.41 5.22
N THR A 514 12.32 13.01 6.23
CA THR A 514 13.80 13.06 6.36
C THR A 514 14.39 11.66 6.45
N LEU A 515 13.72 10.72 7.11
CA LEU A 515 14.15 9.31 7.18
C LEU A 515 13.82 8.50 5.92
N GLN A 516 12.97 9.03 5.04
CA GLN A 516 12.57 8.37 3.80
C GLN A 516 13.41 8.84 2.60
N MET A 517 14.20 9.89 2.77
CA MET A 517 15.07 10.39 1.70
C MET A 517 16.14 9.34 1.38
N PRO A 518 16.31 8.96 0.10
CA PRO A 518 17.43 8.11 -0.28
C PRO A 518 18.71 8.85 0.05
N LEU A 519 19.61 8.19 0.76
CA LEU A 519 20.98 8.69 0.94
C LEU A 519 21.69 8.67 -0.42
N HIS A 520 21.63 9.78 -1.15
CA HIS A 520 22.39 9.98 -2.39
C HIS A 520 23.87 10.28 -2.11
N CYS A 521 24.41 9.67 -1.07
CA CYS A 521 25.78 9.91 -0.65
C CYS A 521 26.59 8.64 -0.87
N PRO A 522 27.74 8.70 -1.54
CA PRO A 522 28.64 7.55 -1.64
C PRO A 522 29.01 7.03 -0.23
N PRO A 523 29.13 5.72 -0.03
CA PRO A 523 29.51 5.15 1.28
C PRO A 523 30.80 5.76 1.86
N GLN A 524 31.74 6.14 1.00
CA GLN A 524 32.98 6.82 1.38
C GLN A 524 32.76 8.20 2.01
N THR A 525 31.76 8.94 1.54
CA THR A 525 31.38 10.24 2.11
C THR A 525 30.77 10.06 3.49
N ILE A 526 29.93 9.03 3.69
CA ILE A 526 29.34 8.68 4.99
C ILE A 526 30.46 8.33 5.98
N ALA A 527 31.40 7.45 5.58
CA ALA A 527 32.54 7.07 6.41
C ALA A 527 33.44 8.27 6.77
N HIS A 528 33.64 9.19 5.83
CA HIS A 528 34.37 10.41 6.07
C HIS A 528 33.69 11.34 7.08
N HIS A 529 32.36 11.53 6.97
CA HIS A 529 31.60 12.32 7.93
C HIS A 529 31.59 11.69 9.32
N GLN A 530 31.44 10.37 9.43
CA GLN A 530 31.55 9.64 10.71
C GLN A 530 32.93 9.84 11.35
N GLN A 531 33.99 9.80 10.55
CA GLN A 531 35.36 10.05 11.04
C GLN A 531 35.54 11.49 11.53
N LEU A 532 35.01 12.47 10.81
CA LEU A 532 35.00 13.88 11.24
C LEU A 532 34.22 14.09 12.53
N GLU A 533 33.07 13.43 12.67
CA GLU A 533 32.24 13.50 13.87
C GLU A 533 32.97 12.89 15.08
N GLN A 534 33.62 11.73 14.92
CA GLN A 534 34.44 11.12 15.96
C GLN A 534 35.59 12.03 16.37
N GLN A 535 36.26 12.67 15.42
CA GLN A 535 37.33 13.63 15.71
C GLN A 535 36.83 14.85 16.46
N ALA A 536 35.67 15.38 16.06
CA ALA A 536 35.03 16.50 16.75
C ALA A 536 34.63 16.12 18.18
N LEU A 537 34.02 14.94 18.39
CA LEU A 537 33.68 14.45 19.73
C LEU A 537 34.92 14.25 20.61
N ALA A 538 35.97 13.68 20.08
CA ALA A 538 37.24 13.54 20.78
C ALA A 538 37.86 14.89 21.16
N ALA A 539 37.78 15.88 20.29
CA ALA A 539 38.25 17.23 20.58
C ALA A 539 37.40 17.91 21.69
N LEU A 540 36.04 17.76 21.64
CA LEU A 540 35.14 18.29 22.65
C LEU A 540 35.36 17.64 24.01
N GLN A 541 35.61 16.34 24.04
CA GLN A 541 36.02 15.60 25.27
C GLN A 541 37.36 16.10 25.82
N HIS A 542 38.33 16.31 24.95
CA HIS A 542 39.62 16.85 25.33
C HIS A 542 39.54 18.25 25.91
N TRP A 543 38.59 19.07 25.42
CA TRP A 543 38.35 20.42 25.92
C TRP A 543 37.42 20.46 27.16
N GLY A 544 36.93 19.31 27.63
CA GLY A 544 36.05 19.23 28.80
C GLY A 544 34.66 19.80 28.58
N VAL A 545 34.26 19.96 27.30
CA VAL A 545 32.92 20.49 26.93
C VAL A 545 31.87 19.37 26.91
N PHE A 546 32.31 18.11 26.81
CA PHE A 546 31.43 16.94 26.78
C PHE A 546 31.96 15.87 27.76
N HIS A 547 31.11 15.49 28.73
CA HIS A 547 31.32 14.33 29.57
C HIS A 547 30.28 13.28 29.20
N VAL A 548 30.74 12.11 28.72
CA VAL A 548 29.88 10.93 28.49
C VAL A 548 29.69 10.21 29.81
#